data_80a47b689e1ef2ad4734e79ec2628872
#
_entry.id   80a47b689e1ef2ad4734e79ec2628872
#
_cell.length_a   1.000
_cell.length_b   1.000
_cell.length_c   1.000
_cell.angle_alpha   90.00
_cell.angle_beta   90.00
_cell.angle_gamma   90.00
#
_symmetry.space_group_name_H-M   'P 1'
#
loop_
_entity.id
_entity.type
_entity.pdbx_description
1 polymer ?
#
loop_
_entity_poly.entity_id
_entity_poly.type
_entity_poly.pdbx_seq_one_letter_code
_entity_poly.pdbx_strand_id
1 'polypeptide(L)'
;MHYYKKNIGDYHKKAGRLSILQHGVYNLLMDSCYDREDFPTLDEAIDWAWASSEAEVEAVKFVLKKFFKESGGVYTQSVIQDDLKAYKASGVTNKRI
;
A
#
# COMPACT_ATOMS: atom_id res chain seq x y z
N MET A 1 -3.93 10.75 5.55
CA MET A 1 -3.60 10.05 6.81
C MET A 1 -2.10 10.14 7.03
N HIS A 2 -1.68 10.68 8.18
CA HIS A 2 -0.25 10.85 8.46
C HIS A 2 0.36 9.66 9.16
N TYR A 3 -0.43 8.91 9.87
CA TYR A 3 0.04 7.77 10.67
C TYR A 3 -0.87 6.58 10.47
N TYR A 4 -0.29 5.42 10.55
CA TYR A 4 -1.06 4.19 10.66
C TYR A 4 -0.25 3.19 11.50
N LYS A 5 -0.97 2.26 12.13
CA LYS A 5 -0.34 1.25 12.94
C LYS A 5 0.20 0.14 12.05
N LYS A 6 1.46 -0.26 12.30
CA LYS A 6 2.07 -1.37 11.62
C LYS A 6 2.28 -2.50 12.62
N ASN A 7 1.68 -3.63 12.37
CA ASN A 7 1.92 -4.81 13.19
C ASN A 7 3.19 -5.49 12.69
N ILE A 8 4.26 -5.35 13.45
CA ILE A 8 5.58 -5.85 13.06
C ILE A 8 5.57 -7.38 12.91
N GLY A 9 4.89 -8.08 13.80
CA GLY A 9 4.78 -9.53 13.73
C GLY A 9 4.06 -9.99 12.47
N ASP A 10 2.95 -9.35 12.14
CA ASP A 10 2.20 -9.66 10.92
C ASP A 10 3.01 -9.33 9.68
N TYR A 11 3.73 -8.21 9.69
CA TYR A 11 4.58 -7.85 8.57
C TYR A 11 5.64 -8.92 8.33
N HIS A 12 6.34 -9.35 9.37
CA HIS A 12 7.37 -10.38 9.25
C HIS A 12 6.79 -11.71 8.78
N LYS A 13 5.59 -12.05 9.23
CA LYS A 13 4.91 -13.28 8.82
C LYS A 13 4.55 -13.26 7.34
N LYS A 14 4.01 -12.14 6.86
CA LYS A 14 3.49 -12.03 5.50
C LYS A 14 4.57 -11.69 4.48
N ALA A 15 5.52 -10.86 4.86
CA ALA A 15 6.49 -10.26 3.95
C ALA A 15 7.94 -10.63 4.24
N GLY A 16 8.19 -11.53 5.18
CA GLY A 16 9.55 -11.82 5.62
C GLY A 16 10.47 -12.42 4.57
N ARG A 17 9.92 -12.96 3.48
CA ARG A 17 10.71 -13.57 2.42
C ARG A 17 10.87 -12.70 1.19
N LEU A 18 10.49 -11.46 1.28
CA LEU A 18 10.70 -10.53 0.18
C LEU A 18 12.18 -10.16 0.06
N SER A 19 12.61 -9.80 -1.15
CA SER A 19 13.93 -9.20 -1.33
C SER A 19 13.94 -7.80 -0.73
N ILE A 20 15.14 -7.23 -0.55
CA ILE A 20 15.26 -5.86 -0.03
C ILE A 20 14.49 -4.88 -0.94
N LEU A 21 14.63 -5.04 -2.26
CA LEU A 21 13.92 -4.19 -3.21
C LEU A 21 12.40 -4.34 -3.07
N GLN A 22 11.93 -5.57 -2.93
CA GLN A 22 10.50 -5.83 -2.75
C GLN A 22 9.98 -5.29 -1.43
N HIS A 23 10.77 -5.36 -0.35
CA HIS A 23 10.42 -4.74 0.92
C HIS A 23 10.26 -3.23 0.77
N GLY A 24 11.19 -2.59 0.05
CA GLY A 24 11.11 -1.16 -0.21
C GLY A 24 9.84 -0.80 -0.95
N VAL A 25 9.55 -1.52 -2.03
CA VAL A 25 8.34 -1.29 -2.82
C VAL A 25 7.08 -1.52 -1.98
N TYR A 26 7.06 -2.61 -1.21
CA TYR A 26 5.92 -2.92 -0.36
C TYR A 26 5.61 -1.76 0.59
N ASN A 27 6.63 -1.27 1.28
CA ASN A 27 6.44 -0.18 2.23
C ASN A 27 6.03 1.12 1.55
N LEU A 28 6.63 1.45 0.41
CA LEU A 28 6.25 2.66 -0.33
C LEU A 28 4.80 2.61 -0.80
N LEU A 29 4.36 1.45 -1.29
CA LEU A 29 2.96 1.31 -1.73
C LEU A 29 1.98 1.37 -0.56
N MET A 30 2.30 0.70 0.55
CA MET A 30 1.45 0.74 1.73
C MET A 30 1.33 2.17 2.26
N ASP A 31 2.48 2.84 2.41
CA ASP A 31 2.51 4.22 2.90
C ASP A 31 1.72 5.15 1.97
N SER A 32 1.87 4.98 0.66
CA SER A 32 1.18 5.82 -0.32
C SER A 32 -0.33 5.61 -0.27
N CYS A 33 -0.78 4.38 -0.14
CA CYS A 33 -2.22 4.11 -0.02
C CYS A 33 -2.81 4.78 1.21
N TYR A 34 -2.11 4.72 2.33
CA TYR A 34 -2.58 5.37 3.55
C TYR A 34 -2.53 6.89 3.45
N ASP A 35 -1.42 7.41 2.93
CA ASP A 35 -1.26 8.86 2.79
C ASP A 35 -2.28 9.46 1.85
N ARG A 36 -2.50 8.84 0.70
CA ARG A 36 -3.45 9.29 -0.31
C ARG A 36 -4.90 8.90 0.03
N GLU A 37 -5.05 7.93 0.93
CA GLU A 37 -6.37 7.35 1.25
C GLU A 37 -7.06 6.83 -0.01
N ASP A 38 -6.27 6.17 -0.85
CA ASP A 38 -6.71 5.69 -2.15
C ASP A 38 -5.89 4.48 -2.59
N PHE A 39 -6.35 3.81 -3.64
CA PHE A 39 -5.71 2.63 -4.18
C PHE A 39 -5.29 2.85 -5.63
N PRO A 40 -4.15 2.27 -6.04
CA PRO A 40 -3.56 2.56 -7.33
C PRO A 40 -4.00 1.61 -8.45
N THR A 41 -3.96 2.12 -9.67
CA THR A 41 -3.80 1.27 -10.86
C THR A 41 -2.33 0.84 -10.92
N LEU A 42 -1.97 -0.04 -11.87
CA LEU A 42 -0.58 -0.45 -12.04
C LEU A 42 0.32 0.75 -12.33
N ASP A 43 -0.10 1.61 -13.25
CA ASP A 43 0.70 2.78 -13.61
C ASP A 43 0.88 3.73 -12.42
N GLU A 44 -0.17 3.93 -11.65
CA GLU A 44 -0.08 4.75 -10.44
C GLU A 44 0.84 4.12 -9.40
N ALA A 45 0.78 2.80 -9.24
CA ALA A 45 1.65 2.11 -8.28
C ALA A 45 3.13 2.27 -8.65
N ILE A 46 3.44 2.17 -9.94
CA ILE A 46 4.80 2.38 -10.43
C ILE A 46 5.25 3.81 -10.09
N ASP A 47 4.39 4.78 -10.30
CA ASP A 47 4.68 6.18 -10.00
C ASP A 47 4.81 6.41 -8.49
N TRP A 48 3.90 5.87 -7.70
CA TRP A 48 3.90 6.06 -6.25
C TRP A 48 5.14 5.44 -5.59
N ALA A 49 5.67 4.36 -6.17
CA ALA A 49 6.88 3.71 -5.67
C ALA A 49 8.15 4.33 -6.25
N TRP A 50 8.02 5.31 -7.13
CA TRP A 50 9.13 5.92 -7.84
C TRP A 50 9.98 4.90 -8.60
N ALA A 51 9.36 3.84 -9.10
CA ALA A 51 10.05 2.80 -9.83
C ALA A 51 10.44 3.31 -11.22
N SER A 52 11.71 3.15 -11.58
CA SER A 52 12.23 3.61 -12.87
C SER A 52 12.95 2.51 -13.65
N SER A 53 13.63 1.61 -12.96
CA SER A 53 14.33 0.52 -13.63
C SER A 53 13.37 -0.65 -13.86
N GLU A 54 13.76 -1.53 -14.79
CA GLU A 54 13.00 -2.74 -15.05
C GLU A 54 12.84 -3.59 -13.80
N ALA A 55 13.92 -3.73 -13.03
CA ALA A 55 13.90 -4.51 -11.79
C ALA A 55 12.91 -3.91 -10.77
N GLU A 56 12.87 -2.58 -10.69
CA GLU A 56 11.96 -1.89 -9.78
C GLU A 56 10.50 -2.05 -10.21
N VAL A 57 10.24 -1.92 -11.51
CA VAL A 57 8.89 -2.11 -12.06
C VAL A 57 8.42 -3.55 -11.81
N GLU A 58 9.30 -4.54 -12.02
CA GLU A 58 8.96 -5.93 -11.75
C GLU A 58 8.69 -6.17 -10.26
N ALA A 59 9.42 -5.49 -9.38
CA ALA A 59 9.15 -5.57 -7.94
C ALA A 59 7.77 -5.01 -7.59
N VAL A 60 7.36 -3.91 -8.24
CA VAL A 60 6.01 -3.35 -8.06
C VAL A 60 4.96 -4.38 -8.45
N LYS A 61 5.12 -4.98 -9.63
CA LYS A 61 4.18 -5.99 -10.11
C LYS A 61 4.11 -7.19 -9.17
N PHE A 62 5.25 -7.63 -8.66
CA PHE A 62 5.31 -8.75 -7.74
C PHE A 62 4.55 -8.44 -6.43
N VAL A 63 4.80 -7.27 -5.85
CA VAL A 63 4.17 -6.86 -4.60
C VAL A 63 2.66 -6.72 -4.79
N LEU A 64 2.22 -6.10 -5.88
CA LEU A 64 0.79 -5.94 -6.16
C LEU A 64 0.12 -7.30 -6.30
N LYS A 65 0.73 -8.23 -7.02
CA LYS A 65 0.16 -9.55 -7.22
C LYS A 65 0.08 -10.35 -5.92
N LYS A 66 1.10 -10.20 -5.07
CA LYS A 66 1.19 -11.01 -3.84
C LYS A 66 0.31 -10.47 -2.71
N PHE A 67 0.23 -9.16 -2.55
CA PHE A 67 -0.38 -8.55 -1.37
C PHE A 67 -1.65 -7.76 -1.66
N PHE A 68 -1.95 -7.48 -2.90
CA PHE A 68 -3.14 -6.71 -3.28
C PHE A 68 -4.06 -7.58 -4.12
N LYS A 69 -5.30 -7.11 -4.25
CA LYS A 69 -6.30 -7.76 -5.11
C LYS A 69 -6.68 -6.79 -6.21
N GLU A 70 -6.58 -7.24 -7.46
CA GLU A 70 -6.94 -6.42 -8.61
C GLU A 70 -8.44 -6.55 -8.90
N SER A 71 -9.08 -5.43 -9.14
CA SER A 71 -10.49 -5.37 -9.53
C SER A 71 -10.69 -4.15 -10.41
N GLY A 72 -11.08 -4.37 -11.66
CA GLY A 72 -11.30 -3.28 -12.61
C GLY A 72 -10.07 -2.41 -12.84
N GLY A 73 -8.88 -2.99 -12.78
CA GLY A 73 -7.63 -2.28 -12.99
C GLY A 73 -7.07 -1.59 -11.75
N VAL A 74 -7.78 -1.63 -10.62
CA VAL A 74 -7.34 -1.01 -9.37
C VAL A 74 -6.91 -2.09 -8.39
N TYR A 75 -5.79 -1.88 -7.71
CA TYR A 75 -5.25 -2.83 -6.74
C TYR A 75 -5.60 -2.39 -5.33
N THR A 76 -6.42 -3.19 -4.65
CA THR A 76 -6.88 -2.90 -3.30
C THR A 76 -6.32 -3.90 -2.30
N GLN A 77 -6.39 -3.53 -1.02
CA GLN A 77 -5.91 -4.39 0.06
C GLN A 77 -6.88 -4.24 1.23
N SER A 78 -7.40 -5.37 1.73
CA SER A 78 -8.50 -5.36 2.68
C SER A 78 -8.18 -4.68 4.00
N VAL A 79 -6.99 -4.89 4.54
CA VAL A 79 -6.60 -4.27 5.81
C VAL A 79 -6.55 -2.75 5.67
N ILE A 80 -5.99 -2.27 4.55
CA ILE A 80 -5.96 -0.82 4.28
C ILE A 80 -7.38 -0.29 4.11
N GLN A 81 -8.23 -1.01 3.39
CA GLN A 81 -9.63 -0.59 3.22
C GLN A 81 -10.31 -0.44 4.58
N ASP A 82 -10.16 -1.42 5.45
CA ASP A 82 -10.76 -1.38 6.78
C ASP A 82 -10.22 -0.23 7.60
N ASP A 83 -8.91 -0.02 7.58
CA ASP A 83 -8.26 1.06 8.32
C ASP A 83 -8.71 2.43 7.82
N LEU A 84 -8.76 2.62 6.50
CA LEU A 84 -9.22 3.89 5.93
C LEU A 84 -10.67 4.15 6.22
N LYS A 85 -11.49 3.11 6.18
CA LYS A 85 -12.91 3.24 6.49
C LYS A 85 -13.10 3.66 7.94
N ALA A 86 -12.39 3.03 8.87
CA ALA A 86 -12.44 3.39 10.28
C ALA A 86 -11.90 4.80 10.52
N TYR A 87 -10.81 5.16 9.85
CA TYR A 87 -10.21 6.48 9.95
C TYR A 87 -11.18 7.56 9.46
N LYS A 88 -11.79 7.35 8.31
CA LYS A 88 -12.74 8.33 7.75
C LYS A 88 -13.97 8.50 8.64
N ALA A 89 -14.44 7.42 9.22
CA ALA A 89 -15.59 7.48 10.14
C ALA A 89 -15.27 8.34 11.36
N SER A 90 -14.05 8.23 11.91
CA SER A 90 -13.67 9.03 13.07
C SER A 90 -13.06 10.38 12.66
N GLY A 91 -12.31 10.41 11.55
CA GLY A 91 -11.60 11.59 11.08
C GLY A 91 -12.50 12.69 10.55
N VAL A 92 -13.67 12.35 10.06
CA VAL A 92 -14.63 13.35 9.58
C VAL A 92 -14.92 14.38 10.66
N THR A 93 -15.06 13.92 11.88
CA THR A 93 -15.30 14.81 13.01
C THR A 93 -14.13 15.75 13.23
N ASN A 94 -12.91 15.24 13.13
CA ASN A 94 -11.70 16.01 13.38
C ASN A 94 -11.43 17.04 12.29
N LYS A 95 -11.76 16.72 11.06
CA LYS A 95 -11.49 17.60 9.93
C LYS A 95 -12.27 18.91 9.96
N ARG A 96 -13.33 18.94 10.72
CA ARG A 96 -14.15 20.15 10.80
C ARG A 96 -13.69 21.13 11.83
N ILE A 97 -12.68 20.80 12.55
CA ILE A 97 -12.11 21.69 13.56
C ILE A 97 -11.09 22.68 12.95
#